data_54ba9a7b6946128556786c73677fe43a
#
_entry.id   54ba9a7b6946128556786c73677fe43a
#
_cell.length_a   1.000
_cell.length_b   1.000
_cell.length_c   1.000
_cell.angle_alpha   90.00
_cell.angle_beta   90.00
_cell.angle_gamma   90.00
#
_symmetry.space_group_name_H-M   'P 1'
#
loop_
_entity.id
_entity.type
_entity.pdbx_description
1 polymer ?
#
loop_
_entity_poly.entity_id
_entity_poly.type
_entity_poly.pdbx_seq_one_letter_code
_entity_poly.pdbx_strand_id
1 'polypeptide(L)'
;MKPKYSPMMMQYLSIKEENQDSIVMFRLGDFYEMFFDDAILVSKELEIALTGKNAGVAQRVPMCGVPFHSAATYIQKLVDNGHKVAIVEQLSEPGKKGIVERGVV
;
A
#
# COMPACT_ATOMS: atom_id res chain seq x y z
N MET A 1 11.11 -10.79 19.71
CA MET A 1 10.72 -11.67 18.59
C MET A 1 9.98 -10.83 17.56
N LYS A 2 10.39 -10.92 16.30
CA LYS A 2 9.71 -10.16 15.24
C LYS A 2 8.32 -10.74 14.97
N PRO A 3 7.30 -9.89 14.78
CA PRO A 3 5.98 -10.39 14.40
C PRO A 3 6.05 -11.14 13.06
N LYS A 4 5.23 -12.17 12.95
CA LYS A 4 5.15 -12.93 11.70
C LYS A 4 3.97 -12.42 10.88
N TYR A 5 4.27 -11.58 9.92
CA TYR A 5 3.27 -11.00 9.04
C TYR A 5 2.78 -11.99 7.98
N SER A 6 1.59 -11.73 7.43
CA SER A 6 1.04 -12.50 6.32
C SER A 6 1.96 -12.38 5.09
N PRO A 7 1.86 -13.35 4.13
CA PRO A 7 2.67 -13.26 2.91
C PRO A 7 2.48 -11.95 2.14
N MET A 8 1.25 -11.44 2.07
CA MET A 8 0.98 -10.16 1.41
C MET A 8 1.71 -9.02 2.12
N MET A 9 1.65 -8.97 3.44
CA MET A 9 2.29 -7.90 4.20
C MET A 9 3.81 -8.01 4.14
N MET A 10 4.35 -9.22 4.09
CA MET A 10 5.79 -9.42 3.90
C MET A 10 6.25 -8.91 2.53
N GLN A 11 5.42 -9.12 1.50
CA GLN A 11 5.69 -8.60 0.17
C GLN A 11 5.71 -7.06 0.19
N TYR A 12 4.73 -6.44 0.84
CA TYR A 12 4.68 -4.98 0.99
C TYR A 12 5.93 -4.46 1.69
N LEU A 13 6.30 -5.07 2.82
CA LEU A 13 7.44 -4.62 3.61
C LEU A 13 8.75 -4.71 2.84
N SER A 14 8.92 -5.77 2.05
CA SER A 14 10.10 -5.94 1.19
C SER A 14 10.20 -4.82 0.15
N ILE A 15 9.07 -4.48 -0.48
CA ILE A 15 9.02 -3.41 -1.48
C ILE A 15 9.27 -2.04 -0.82
N LYS A 16 8.66 -1.81 0.35
CA LYS A 16 8.86 -0.56 1.08
C LYS A 16 10.30 -0.36 1.48
N GLU A 17 10.99 -1.42 1.88
CA GLU A 17 12.41 -1.35 2.24
C GLU A 17 13.26 -0.83 1.08
N GLU A 18 12.92 -1.20 -0.15
CA GLU A 18 13.61 -0.74 -1.35
C GLU A 18 13.15 0.63 -1.83
N ASN A 19 12.08 1.18 -1.24
CA ASN A 19 11.48 2.45 -1.66
C ASN A 19 11.12 3.31 -0.45
N GLN A 20 12.06 3.43 0.49
CA GLN A 20 11.80 4.09 1.78
C GLN A 20 11.47 5.58 1.65
N ASP A 21 11.95 6.23 0.60
CA ASP A 21 11.71 7.65 0.35
C ASP A 21 10.41 7.92 -0.42
N SER A 22 9.67 6.87 -0.74
CA SER A 22 8.45 6.96 -1.52
C SER A 22 7.24 6.53 -0.71
N ILE A 23 6.08 7.09 -1.03
CA ILE A 23 4.81 6.56 -0.57
C ILE A 23 4.51 5.34 -1.44
N VAL A 24 4.38 4.17 -0.83
CA VAL A 24 4.11 2.94 -1.56
C VAL A 24 2.61 2.74 -1.68
N MET A 25 2.08 2.83 -2.89
CA MET A 25 0.68 2.52 -3.19
C MET A 25 0.60 1.10 -3.72
N PHE A 26 0.09 0.20 -2.89
CA PHE A 26 0.14 -1.23 -3.08
C PHE A 26 -1.20 -1.76 -3.60
N ARG A 27 -1.20 -2.29 -4.83
CA ARG A 27 -2.43 -2.75 -5.47
C ARG A 27 -2.96 -4.02 -4.82
N LEU A 28 -4.20 -3.93 -4.34
CA LEU A 28 -4.93 -5.06 -3.77
C LEU A 28 -6.34 -5.06 -4.33
N GLY A 29 -6.59 -5.93 -5.32
CA GLY A 29 -7.87 -5.95 -6.02
C GLY A 29 -8.15 -4.63 -6.72
N ASP A 30 -9.27 -3.99 -6.37
CA ASP A 30 -9.70 -2.74 -6.98
C ASP A 30 -9.20 -1.50 -6.28
N PHE A 31 -8.29 -1.65 -5.30
CA PHE A 31 -7.78 -0.55 -4.51
C PHE A 31 -6.26 -0.48 -4.55
N TYR A 32 -5.73 0.72 -4.34
CA TYR A 32 -4.36 0.90 -3.86
C TYR A 32 -4.43 1.14 -2.37
N GLU A 33 -3.67 0.38 -1.60
CA GLU A 33 -3.64 0.51 -0.14
C GLU A 33 -2.27 0.97 0.32
N MET A 34 -2.27 1.81 1.34
CA MET A 34 -1.08 2.29 2.02
C MET A 34 -1.10 1.80 3.45
N PHE A 35 0.09 1.53 4.00
CA PHE A 35 0.22 0.93 5.34
C PHE A 35 1.20 1.68 6.21
N PHE A 36 1.07 1.51 7.52
CA PHE A 36 1.98 2.08 8.53
C PHE A 36 2.10 3.60 8.39
N ASP A 37 3.31 4.14 8.37
CA ASP A 37 3.54 5.58 8.33
C ASP A 37 3.00 6.21 7.05
N ASP A 38 3.09 5.50 5.91
CA ASP A 38 2.50 5.99 4.66
C ASP A 38 0.99 6.18 4.79
N ALA A 39 0.32 5.24 5.45
CA ALA A 39 -1.13 5.34 5.66
C ALA A 39 -1.48 6.55 6.53
N ILE A 40 -0.73 6.77 7.58
CA ILE A 40 -0.95 7.89 8.48
C ILE A 40 -0.76 9.21 7.74
N LEU A 41 0.32 9.33 6.96
CA LEU A 41 0.61 10.52 6.17
C LEU A 41 -0.46 10.79 5.11
N VAL A 42 -0.78 9.76 4.33
CA VAL A 42 -1.72 9.90 3.20
C VAL A 42 -3.13 10.20 3.68
N SER A 43 -3.58 9.52 4.73
CA SER A 43 -4.93 9.78 5.26
C SER A 43 -5.08 11.22 5.70
N LYS A 44 -4.05 11.80 6.27
CA LYS A 44 -4.04 13.19 6.71
C LYS A 44 -4.02 14.16 5.53
N GLU A 45 -3.14 13.94 4.55
CA GLU A 45 -2.98 14.86 3.42
C GLU A 45 -4.14 14.80 2.43
N LEU A 46 -4.71 13.63 2.22
CA LEU A 46 -5.82 13.46 1.29
C LEU A 46 -7.18 13.52 1.97
N GLU A 47 -7.19 13.64 3.30
CA GLU A 47 -8.43 13.68 4.09
C GLU A 47 -9.30 12.44 3.84
N ILE A 48 -8.67 11.27 3.80
CA ILE A 48 -9.36 9.99 3.67
C ILE A 48 -9.25 9.19 4.95
N ALA A 49 -10.14 8.23 5.13
CA ALA A 49 -10.24 7.48 6.37
C ALA A 49 -8.99 6.65 6.65
N LEU A 50 -8.47 6.76 7.86
CA LEU A 50 -7.43 5.86 8.36
C LEU A 50 -8.13 4.72 9.10
N THR A 51 -7.82 3.50 8.72
CA THR A 51 -8.41 2.31 9.33
C THR A 51 -7.31 1.31 9.70
N GLY A 52 -7.67 0.09 9.97
CA GLY A 52 -6.73 -0.98 10.29
C GLY A 52 -6.93 -2.18 9.39
N LYS A 53 -5.85 -2.87 9.10
CA LYS A 53 -5.88 -4.10 8.32
C LYS A 53 -5.27 -5.24 9.10
N ASN A 54 -5.89 -6.41 9.01
CA ASN A 54 -5.31 -7.63 9.55
C ASN A 54 -4.14 -8.05 8.66
N ALA A 55 -2.95 -8.12 9.25
CA ALA A 55 -1.72 -8.42 8.52
C ALA A 55 -1.06 -9.71 8.99
N GLY A 56 -1.83 -10.59 9.65
CA GLY A 56 -1.33 -11.86 10.16
C GLY A 56 -0.68 -11.75 11.54
N VAL A 57 -0.79 -10.58 12.19
CA VAL A 57 -0.29 -10.36 13.54
C VAL A 57 -1.45 -10.02 14.49
N ALA A 58 -1.19 -10.02 15.78
CA ALA A 58 -2.25 -9.84 16.79
C ALA A 58 -2.96 -8.49 16.67
N GLN A 59 -2.21 -7.43 16.36
CA GLN A 59 -2.79 -6.09 16.19
C GLN A 59 -2.95 -5.76 14.71
N ARG A 60 -4.03 -5.04 14.40
CA ARG A 60 -4.24 -4.53 13.05
C ARG A 60 -3.24 -3.41 12.78
N VAL A 61 -2.74 -3.35 11.54
CA VAL A 61 -1.81 -2.29 11.14
C VAL A 61 -2.57 -1.11 10.54
N PRO A 62 -2.04 0.13 10.68
CA PRO A 62 -2.68 1.29 10.04
C PRO A 62 -2.78 1.10 8.54
N MET A 63 -3.92 1.46 7.96
CA MET A 63 -4.18 1.34 6.54
C MET A 63 -5.11 2.44 6.06
N CYS A 64 -4.85 2.95 4.86
CA CYS A 64 -5.83 3.71 4.10
C CYS A 64 -5.77 3.24 2.64
N GLY A 65 -6.80 3.54 1.87
CA GLY A 65 -6.86 3.08 0.49
C GLY A 65 -7.69 3.98 -0.39
N VAL A 66 -7.38 3.92 -1.69
CA VAL A 66 -8.13 4.65 -2.71
C VAL A 66 -8.52 3.70 -3.84
N PRO A 67 -9.69 3.90 -4.45
CA PRO A 67 -10.08 3.06 -5.58
C PRO A 67 -9.09 3.19 -6.74
N PHE A 68 -8.80 2.08 -7.37
CA PHE A 68 -7.86 2.01 -8.48
C PHE A 68 -8.22 3.00 -9.62
N HIS A 69 -9.48 3.03 -10.02
CA HIS A 69 -9.89 3.83 -11.18
C HIS A 69 -10.00 5.33 -10.88
N SER A 70 -9.89 5.75 -9.62
CA SER A 70 -9.86 7.17 -9.26
C SER A 70 -8.53 7.59 -8.63
N ALA A 71 -7.53 6.72 -8.68
CA ALA A 71 -6.26 6.95 -7.99
C ALA A 71 -5.47 8.12 -8.57
N ALA A 72 -5.61 8.40 -9.87
CA ALA A 72 -4.80 9.43 -10.54
C ALA A 72 -4.90 10.80 -9.85
N THR A 73 -6.10 11.19 -9.44
CA THR A 73 -6.32 12.47 -8.74
C THR A 73 -5.57 12.52 -7.41
N TYR A 74 -5.62 11.42 -6.66
CA TYR A 74 -4.94 11.32 -5.37
C TYR A 74 -3.43 11.31 -5.53
N ILE A 75 -2.93 10.56 -6.52
CA ILE A 75 -1.50 10.51 -6.82
C ILE A 75 -0.98 11.91 -7.18
N GLN A 76 -1.72 12.63 -8.03
CA GLN A 76 -1.33 13.97 -8.44
C GLN A 76 -1.23 14.91 -7.25
N LYS A 77 -2.18 14.82 -6.31
CA LYS A 77 -2.15 15.66 -5.12
C LYS A 77 -0.92 15.37 -4.26
N LEU A 78 -0.57 14.10 -4.08
CA LEU A 78 0.63 13.73 -3.32
C LEU A 78 1.90 14.23 -4.02
N VAL A 79 1.99 14.08 -5.33
CA VAL A 79 3.13 14.56 -6.11
C VAL A 79 3.24 16.09 -6.03
N ASP A 80 2.11 16.78 -6.13
CA ASP A 80 2.07 18.24 -6.00
C ASP A 80 2.52 18.71 -4.62
N ASN A 81 2.29 17.89 -3.59
CA ASN A 81 2.74 18.19 -2.22
C ASN A 81 4.21 17.83 -2.00
N GLY A 82 4.92 17.38 -3.04
CA GLY A 82 6.35 17.11 -2.97
C GLY A 82 6.73 15.67 -2.65
N HIS A 83 5.78 14.75 -2.65
CA HIS A 83 6.07 13.36 -2.34
C HIS A 83 6.41 12.55 -3.58
N LYS A 84 7.28 11.57 -3.41
CA LYS A 84 7.49 10.52 -4.40
C LYS A 84 6.49 9.41 -4.15
N VAL A 85 5.91 8.86 -5.20
CA VAL A 85 4.92 7.78 -5.12
C VAL A 85 5.41 6.59 -5.92
N ALA A 86 5.52 5.43 -5.26
CA ALA A 86 5.86 4.18 -5.91
C ALA A 86 4.59 3.38 -6.12
N ILE A 87 4.23 3.15 -7.37
CA ILE A 87 3.02 2.40 -7.73
C ILE A 87 3.39 0.93 -7.87
N VAL A 88 2.75 0.09 -7.05
CA VAL A 88 3.01 -1.35 -7.04
C VAL A 88 1.80 -2.07 -7.61
N GLU A 89 1.95 -2.58 -8.83
CA GLU A 89 0.88 -3.26 -9.54
C GLU A 89 0.94 -4.77 -9.39
N GLN A 90 -0.18 -5.40 -9.67
CA GLN A 90 -0.25 -6.85 -9.75
C GLN A 90 0.35 -7.29 -11.09
N LEU A 91 1.35 -8.17 -11.04
CA LEU A 91 2.07 -8.65 -12.22
C LEU A 91 1.59 -10.02 -12.70
N SER A 92 0.78 -10.72 -11.88
CA SER A 92 0.19 -11.99 -12.24
C SER A 92 -1.32 -11.92 -12.13
N GLU A 93 -2.00 -12.86 -12.79
CA GLU A 93 -3.47 -12.87 -12.78
C GLU A 93 -4.03 -13.16 -11.39
N PRO A 94 -5.07 -12.42 -10.96
CA PRO A 94 -5.77 -12.75 -9.73
C PRO A 94 -6.40 -14.14 -9.80
N GLY A 95 -6.46 -14.82 -8.67
CA GLY A 95 -7.09 -16.13 -8.57
C GLY A 95 -6.17 -17.30 -8.80
N LYS A 96 -4.92 -17.09 -9.18
CA LYS A 96 -3.94 -18.16 -9.23
C LYS A 96 -3.59 -18.62 -7.83
N LYS A 97 -3.19 -19.88 -7.73
CA LYS A 97 -2.75 -20.46 -6.47
C LYS A 97 -1.52 -19.71 -5.98
N GLY A 98 -1.54 -19.29 -4.72
CA GLY A 98 -0.44 -18.58 -4.10
C GLY A 98 -0.63 -17.08 -4.13
N ILE A 99 0.44 -16.35 -3.76
CA ILE A 99 0.42 -14.91 -3.70
C ILE A 99 0.53 -14.30 -5.11
N VAL A 100 -0.20 -13.21 -5.32
CA VAL A 100 -0.11 -12.45 -6.58
C VAL A 100 1.23 -11.74 -6.63
N GLU A 101 1.93 -11.84 -7.76
CA GLU A 101 3.17 -11.11 -7.97
C GLU A 101 2.89 -9.62 -8.13
N ARG A 102 3.73 -8.80 -7.51
CA ARG A 102 3.64 -7.35 -7.59
C ARG A 102 5.00 -6.73 -7.82
N GLY A 103 5.02 -5.58 -8.47
CA GLY A 103 6.24 -4.85 -8.71
C GLY A 103 5.98 -3.37 -8.89
N VAL A 104 7.00 -2.56 -8.66
CA VAL A 104 6.93 -1.10 -8.83
C VAL A 104 6.92 -0.77 -10.33
N VAL A 105 6.01 0.11 -10.73
CA VAL A 105 5.87 0.56 -12.11
C VAL A 105 6.09 2.06 -12.28
#